data_83009fa3bbfc51081afd9e2eedb0a73f
#
_entry.id   83009fa3bbfc51081afd9e2eedb0a73f
#
_cell.length_a   1.000
_cell.length_b   1.000
_cell.length_c   1.000
_cell.angle_alpha   90.00
_cell.angle_beta   90.00
_cell.angle_gamma   90.00
#
_symmetry.space_group_name_H-M   'P 1'
#
loop_
_entity.id
_entity.type
_entity.pdbx_description
1 polymer ?
#
loop_
_entity_poly.entity_id
_entity_poly.type
_entity_poly.pdbx_seq_one_letter_code
_entity_poly.pdbx_strand_id
1 'polypeptide(L)'
;LADFCWPDVMIIVSPTVFIEGDYMNFSGISGTGPYAFDHRESGQYTRFVRNEDYWGDAPYYDEIIVKYIPESTSRIQALQNGEIDMIFGSALLSYDEYVQVTAMDGMAGQISESDTRVRDLVVNASRPLLTDLKVRQAIAYAIDKESLSENLTYGYEKAAELPFTEDSPYMDIVLEQTYSYDQEQSNLLLDEAGWVMNDSTGIREKDGQSLSLVLTLDSAYGSFDHSVATVIKDQLSKVGIEVSINGMEKMDWMNGYMAGEFDLTLWPGNYAFANPNCWFNPMSSMTPQTPALMGLSDSQEFLDAIAETTVTDDEERLTELFTYLYNYDIGNVIDIPLNYYKDVIVYNSEKIAGYEFDSAPCFFDVARLTPQ
;
A
#
# COMPACT_ATOMS: atom_id res chain seq x y z
N LEU A 1 -18.11 -15.68 2.04
CA LEU A 1 -16.76 -16.26 2.19
C LEU A 1 -15.68 -15.24 1.82
N ALA A 2 -15.93 -14.36 0.83
CA ALA A 2 -14.98 -13.32 0.43
C ALA A 2 -14.58 -12.38 1.58
N ASP A 3 -15.48 -12.09 2.50
CA ASP A 3 -15.22 -11.22 3.66
C ASP A 3 -14.28 -11.86 4.71
N PHE A 4 -14.03 -13.17 4.63
CA PHE A 4 -13.05 -13.86 5.46
C PHE A 4 -11.60 -13.72 4.97
N CYS A 5 -11.37 -13.00 3.87
CA CYS A 5 -10.04 -12.77 3.30
C CYS A 5 -9.31 -11.58 3.91
N TRP A 6 -9.86 -10.95 4.95
CA TRP A 6 -9.22 -9.88 5.72
C TRP A 6 -8.69 -10.41 7.04
N PRO A 7 -7.50 -11.00 7.10
CA PRO A 7 -6.95 -11.56 8.34
C PRO A 7 -6.74 -10.51 9.42
N ASP A 8 -6.55 -9.25 9.03
CA ASP A 8 -6.38 -8.13 9.98
C ASP A 8 -7.69 -7.73 10.68
N VAL A 9 -8.85 -8.10 10.14
CA VAL A 9 -10.17 -7.67 10.63
C VAL A 9 -10.95 -8.81 11.27
N MET A 10 -10.63 -10.07 10.91
CA MET A 10 -11.34 -11.24 11.42
C MET A 10 -10.46 -12.06 12.37
N ILE A 11 -10.26 -11.52 13.56
CA ILE A 11 -9.52 -12.21 14.63
C ILE A 11 -10.51 -13.02 15.46
N ILE A 12 -10.27 -14.34 15.58
CA ILE A 12 -11.01 -15.20 16.51
C ILE A 12 -10.37 -15.05 17.88
N VAL A 13 -11.10 -14.42 18.79
CA VAL A 13 -10.67 -14.22 20.17
C VAL A 13 -11.59 -14.95 21.15
N SER A 14 -11.06 -15.30 22.32
CA SER A 14 -11.88 -15.89 23.39
C SER A 14 -12.97 -14.91 23.84
N PRO A 15 -14.21 -15.36 24.04
CA PRO A 15 -15.26 -14.51 24.58
C PRO A 15 -14.93 -13.94 25.97
N THR A 16 -13.98 -14.52 26.69
CA THR A 16 -13.58 -14.08 28.03
C THR A 16 -12.78 -12.78 28.05
N VAL A 17 -12.26 -12.33 26.89
CA VAL A 17 -11.53 -11.06 26.79
C VAL A 17 -12.45 -9.86 26.51
N PHE A 18 -13.70 -10.08 26.15
CA PHE A 18 -14.67 -9.01 25.96
C PHE A 18 -15.12 -8.41 27.29
N ILE A 19 -15.20 -7.09 27.33
CA ILE A 19 -15.83 -6.39 28.46
C ILE A 19 -17.33 -6.39 28.23
N GLU A 20 -18.13 -6.85 29.22
CA GLU A 20 -19.59 -6.89 29.10
C GLU A 20 -20.14 -5.48 28.78
N GLY A 21 -20.85 -5.38 27.68
CA GLY A 21 -21.42 -4.11 27.18
C GLY A 21 -20.45 -3.20 26.41
N ASP A 22 -19.20 -3.62 26.21
CA ASP A 22 -18.21 -2.87 25.43
C ASP A 22 -17.37 -3.83 24.57
N TYR A 23 -17.87 -4.11 23.37
CA TYR A 23 -17.20 -5.02 22.41
C TYR A 23 -16.04 -4.36 21.63
N MET A 24 -15.78 -3.08 21.87
CA MET A 24 -14.66 -2.36 21.24
C MET A 24 -13.39 -2.35 22.10
N ASN A 25 -13.53 -2.70 23.39
CA ASN A 25 -12.41 -2.80 24.31
C ASN A 25 -12.27 -4.23 24.84
N PHE A 26 -11.01 -4.67 24.99
CA PHE A 26 -10.66 -6.00 25.46
C PHE A 26 -10.01 -5.93 26.83
N SER A 27 -10.40 -6.84 27.73
CA SER A 27 -9.79 -6.96 29.06
C SER A 27 -8.45 -7.70 29.07
N GLY A 28 -8.04 -8.23 27.91
CA GLY A 28 -6.79 -8.99 27.77
C GLY A 28 -6.56 -9.43 26.34
N ILE A 29 -5.56 -10.27 26.12
CA ILE A 29 -5.21 -10.88 24.83
C ILE A 29 -5.35 -12.40 25.00
N SER A 30 -6.20 -13.03 24.18
CA SER A 30 -6.37 -14.49 24.17
C SER A 30 -6.67 -14.94 22.74
N GLY A 31 -5.81 -15.76 22.19
CA GLY A 31 -5.93 -16.36 20.88
C GLY A 31 -5.70 -17.87 20.94
N THR A 32 -5.71 -18.52 19.78
CA THR A 32 -5.52 -19.97 19.62
C THR A 32 -4.18 -20.34 18.99
N GLY A 33 -3.28 -19.36 18.85
CA GLY A 33 -1.99 -19.51 18.18
C GLY A 33 -0.92 -20.26 18.98
N PRO A 34 0.23 -20.55 18.35
CA PRO A 34 1.35 -21.30 18.97
C PRO A 34 2.08 -20.51 20.06
N TYR A 35 1.83 -19.22 20.17
CA TYR A 35 2.41 -18.37 21.21
C TYR A 35 1.32 -17.63 22.00
N ALA A 36 1.53 -17.51 23.30
CA ALA A 36 0.70 -16.74 24.21
C ALA A 36 1.36 -15.39 24.51
N PHE A 37 0.56 -14.32 24.60
CA PHE A 37 1.05 -13.03 25.07
C PHE A 37 1.50 -13.15 26.54
N ASP A 38 2.71 -12.65 26.82
CA ASP A 38 3.23 -12.59 28.17
C ASP A 38 3.08 -11.17 28.74
N HIS A 39 3.83 -10.20 28.20
CA HIS A 39 3.72 -8.80 28.60
C HIS A 39 4.21 -7.84 27.50
N ARG A 40 3.87 -6.57 27.70
CA ARG A 40 4.32 -5.46 26.84
C ARG A 40 4.95 -4.34 27.68
N GLU A 41 6.14 -3.95 27.29
CA GLU A 41 6.77 -2.70 27.76
C GLU A 41 6.50 -1.62 26.69
N SER A 42 5.65 -0.64 27.05
CA SER A 42 5.21 0.37 26.09
C SER A 42 6.38 1.15 25.50
N GLY A 43 6.45 1.26 24.17
CA GLY A 43 7.53 1.93 23.45
C GLY A 43 8.86 1.17 23.41
N GLN A 44 8.91 -0.07 23.92
CA GLN A 44 10.13 -0.87 23.94
C GLN A 44 9.96 -2.21 23.24
N TYR A 45 9.10 -3.09 23.76
CA TYR A 45 8.89 -4.41 23.17
C TYR A 45 7.58 -5.07 23.62
N THR A 46 7.20 -6.11 22.87
CA THR A 46 6.16 -7.07 23.27
C THR A 46 6.78 -8.46 23.30
N ARG A 47 6.51 -9.23 24.38
CA ARG A 47 6.98 -10.59 24.58
C ARG A 47 5.83 -11.59 24.46
N PHE A 48 6.11 -12.66 23.72
CA PHE A 48 5.27 -13.81 23.58
C PHE A 48 6.06 -15.05 24.01
N VAL A 49 5.40 -15.99 24.65
CA VAL A 49 5.96 -17.26 25.09
C VAL A 49 5.25 -18.41 24.42
N ARG A 50 5.92 -19.54 24.27
CA ARG A 50 5.31 -20.75 23.70
C ARG A 50 4.01 -21.08 24.42
N ASN A 51 2.98 -21.42 23.66
CA ASN A 51 1.70 -21.92 24.18
C ASN A 51 1.80 -23.43 24.34
N GLU A 52 1.94 -23.89 25.59
CA GLU A 52 2.06 -25.31 25.89
C GLU A 52 0.78 -26.12 25.61
N ASP A 53 -0.37 -25.42 25.52
CA ASP A 53 -1.68 -26.01 25.18
C ASP A 53 -2.04 -25.84 23.69
N TYR A 54 -1.06 -25.52 22.84
CA TYR A 54 -1.31 -25.35 21.41
C TYR A 54 -1.74 -26.69 20.78
N TRP A 55 -2.80 -26.63 19.98
CA TRP A 55 -3.42 -27.78 19.34
C TRP A 55 -2.64 -28.35 18.12
N GLY A 56 -1.71 -27.59 17.57
CA GLY A 56 -0.84 -27.97 16.46
C GLY A 56 0.55 -28.42 16.92
N ASP A 57 1.49 -28.45 15.99
CA ASP A 57 2.89 -28.79 16.29
C ASP A 57 3.55 -27.70 17.13
N ALA A 58 4.31 -28.11 18.14
CA ALA A 58 5.00 -27.19 19.03
C ALA A 58 6.01 -26.34 18.25
N PRO A 59 5.99 -25.00 18.38
CA PRO A 59 6.94 -24.14 17.68
C PRO A 59 8.36 -24.37 18.21
N TYR A 60 9.35 -24.12 17.34
CA TYR A 60 10.75 -24.33 17.67
C TYR A 60 11.27 -23.41 18.76
N TYR A 61 10.94 -22.11 18.67
CA TYR A 61 11.42 -21.11 19.63
C TYR A 61 10.56 -21.10 20.90
N ASP A 62 11.19 -20.90 22.07
CA ASP A 62 10.50 -20.82 23.35
C ASP A 62 9.79 -19.48 23.55
N GLU A 63 10.33 -18.42 22.96
CA GLU A 63 9.80 -17.08 23.08
C GLU A 63 10.06 -16.24 21.82
N ILE A 64 9.23 -15.23 21.60
CA ILE A 64 9.37 -14.20 20.57
C ILE A 64 9.34 -12.84 21.26
N ILE A 65 10.31 -11.98 20.95
CA ILE A 65 10.38 -10.61 21.44
C ILE A 65 10.31 -9.68 20.23
N VAL A 66 9.18 -8.97 20.10
CA VAL A 66 9.00 -7.95 19.06
C VAL A 66 9.44 -6.61 19.63
N LYS A 67 10.61 -6.13 19.23
CA LYS A 67 11.16 -4.85 19.69
C LYS A 67 10.65 -3.67 18.86
N TYR A 68 10.35 -2.58 19.52
CA TYR A 68 9.99 -1.32 18.88
C TYR A 68 11.24 -0.47 18.67
N ILE A 69 11.72 -0.42 17.43
CA ILE A 69 12.88 0.38 17.01
C ILE A 69 12.47 1.20 15.78
N PRO A 70 12.02 2.45 15.94
CA PRO A 70 11.41 3.21 14.84
C PRO A 70 12.39 3.60 13.74
N GLU A 71 13.65 3.90 14.08
CA GLU A 71 14.65 4.34 13.12
C GLU A 71 15.31 3.15 12.40
N SER A 72 15.33 3.17 11.08
CA SER A 72 15.85 2.11 10.22
C SER A 72 17.34 1.81 10.50
N THR A 73 18.17 2.84 10.55
CA THR A 73 19.60 2.70 10.91
C THR A 73 19.82 2.04 12.27
N SER A 74 18.98 2.35 13.26
CA SER A 74 19.02 1.72 14.58
C SER A 74 18.60 0.26 14.53
N ARG A 75 17.61 -0.11 13.70
CA ARG A 75 17.22 -1.51 13.48
C ARG A 75 18.36 -2.32 12.87
N ILE A 76 19.02 -1.79 11.85
CA ILE A 76 20.17 -2.45 11.20
C ILE A 76 21.31 -2.63 12.18
N GLN A 77 21.64 -1.61 12.98
CA GLN A 77 22.68 -1.73 14.02
C GLN A 77 22.32 -2.77 15.08
N ALA A 78 21.07 -2.82 15.52
CA ALA A 78 20.60 -3.82 16.47
C ALA A 78 20.73 -5.25 15.91
N LEU A 79 20.44 -5.45 14.61
CA LEU A 79 20.65 -6.71 13.92
C LEU A 79 22.14 -7.08 13.86
N GLN A 80 23.01 -6.14 13.49
CA GLN A 80 24.47 -6.34 13.43
C GLN A 80 25.08 -6.69 14.80
N ASN A 81 24.57 -6.05 15.86
CA ASN A 81 25.04 -6.28 17.24
C ASN A 81 24.44 -7.57 17.84
N GLY A 82 23.54 -8.25 17.16
CA GLY A 82 22.84 -9.45 17.68
C GLY A 82 21.81 -9.12 18.78
N GLU A 83 21.37 -7.86 18.87
CA GLU A 83 20.31 -7.42 19.78
C GLU A 83 18.91 -7.80 19.28
N ILE A 84 18.77 -7.99 17.98
CA ILE A 84 17.65 -8.63 17.29
C ILE A 84 18.19 -9.65 16.30
N ASP A 85 17.37 -10.62 15.92
CA ASP A 85 17.77 -11.72 15.05
C ASP A 85 17.29 -11.54 13.62
N MET A 86 16.27 -10.69 13.41
CA MET A 86 15.69 -10.44 12.09
C MET A 86 14.93 -9.11 12.02
N ILE A 87 14.74 -8.64 10.79
CA ILE A 87 13.82 -7.54 10.44
C ILE A 87 12.91 -8.08 9.33
N PHE A 88 11.60 -7.92 9.48
CA PHE A 88 10.60 -8.40 8.53
C PHE A 88 9.68 -7.26 8.09
N GLY A 89 9.41 -7.19 6.78
CA GLY A 89 8.43 -6.29 6.18
C GLY A 89 9.04 -5.12 5.40
N SER A 90 8.49 -4.87 4.22
CA SER A 90 8.92 -3.82 3.28
C SER A 90 8.79 -2.40 3.83
N ALA A 91 7.90 -2.18 4.80
CA ALA A 91 7.77 -0.88 5.49
C ALA A 91 8.92 -0.58 6.47
N LEU A 92 9.69 -1.59 6.87
CA LEU A 92 10.76 -1.48 7.86
C LEU A 92 12.16 -1.45 7.25
N LEU A 93 12.31 -1.81 5.99
CA LEU A 93 13.61 -1.93 5.31
C LEU A 93 13.46 -1.52 3.84
N SER A 94 14.20 -0.51 3.41
CA SER A 94 14.27 -0.16 1.98
C SER A 94 15.09 -1.19 1.20
N TYR A 95 14.95 -1.22 -0.12
CA TYR A 95 15.77 -2.11 -0.96
C TYR A 95 17.26 -1.77 -0.91
N ASP A 96 17.63 -0.49 -0.77
CA ASP A 96 19.02 -0.08 -0.53
C ASP A 96 19.57 -0.71 0.75
N GLU A 97 18.80 -0.66 1.82
CA GLU A 97 19.17 -1.25 3.12
C GLU A 97 19.20 -2.78 3.05
N TYR A 98 18.26 -3.39 2.33
CA TYR A 98 18.27 -4.85 2.08
C TYR A 98 19.57 -5.28 1.39
N VAL A 99 19.94 -4.61 0.30
CA VAL A 99 21.19 -4.91 -0.43
C VAL A 99 22.42 -4.70 0.45
N GLN A 100 22.44 -3.62 1.25
CA GLN A 100 23.55 -3.36 2.17
C GLN A 100 23.66 -4.43 3.26
N VAL A 101 22.55 -4.80 3.90
CA VAL A 101 22.53 -5.77 5.00
C VAL A 101 22.90 -7.17 4.49
N THR A 102 22.34 -7.59 3.37
CA THR A 102 22.63 -8.92 2.81
C THR A 102 24.07 -9.08 2.26
N ALA A 103 24.77 -7.97 2.06
CA ALA A 103 26.21 -7.98 1.71
C ALA A 103 27.14 -8.10 2.93
N MET A 104 26.61 -8.04 4.17
CA MET A 104 27.42 -8.15 5.39
C MET A 104 27.67 -9.61 5.78
N ASP A 105 28.85 -9.89 6.33
CA ASP A 105 29.16 -11.23 6.84
C ASP A 105 28.20 -11.64 7.96
N GLY A 106 27.70 -12.88 7.89
CA GLY A 106 26.77 -13.43 8.86
C GLY A 106 25.32 -12.94 8.74
N MET A 107 25.02 -12.17 7.69
CA MET A 107 23.65 -11.73 7.38
C MET A 107 23.15 -12.41 6.10
N ALA A 108 21.85 -12.65 6.05
CA ALA A 108 21.16 -13.13 4.86
C ALA A 108 19.79 -12.46 4.74
N GLY A 109 19.15 -12.61 3.60
CA GLY A 109 17.80 -12.07 3.40
C GLY A 109 17.10 -12.74 2.23
N GLN A 110 15.80 -12.55 2.19
CA GLN A 110 14.93 -13.07 1.13
C GLN A 110 13.87 -12.01 0.79
N ILE A 111 13.41 -12.06 -0.44
CA ILE A 111 12.31 -11.22 -0.96
C ILE A 111 11.20 -12.17 -1.39
N SER A 112 9.94 -11.84 -1.13
CA SER A 112 8.80 -12.66 -1.50
C SER A 112 8.72 -12.88 -3.02
N GLU A 113 8.33 -14.08 -3.44
CA GLU A 113 8.04 -14.35 -4.86
C GLU A 113 6.74 -13.68 -5.28
N SER A 114 5.70 -13.77 -4.45
CA SER A 114 4.40 -13.15 -4.67
C SER A 114 4.41 -11.67 -4.32
N ASP A 115 3.58 -10.91 -5.01
CA ASP A 115 3.33 -9.52 -4.73
C ASP A 115 2.37 -9.38 -3.53
N THR A 116 2.57 -8.37 -2.69
CA THR A 116 1.80 -8.24 -1.45
C THR A 116 0.72 -7.19 -1.53
N ARG A 117 1.05 -6.05 -2.06
CA ARG A 117 0.17 -4.88 -2.18
C ARG A 117 0.49 -4.12 -3.45
N VAL A 118 -0.37 -3.17 -3.77
CA VAL A 118 -0.12 -2.18 -4.83
C VAL A 118 0.11 -0.83 -4.18
N ARG A 119 1.10 -0.10 -4.64
CA ARG A 119 1.26 1.32 -4.32
C ARG A 119 0.50 2.12 -5.33
N ASP A 120 -0.40 2.98 -4.86
CA ASP A 120 -1.22 3.81 -5.70
C ASP A 120 -0.95 5.29 -5.47
N LEU A 121 -1.09 6.05 -6.54
CA LEU A 121 -1.23 7.50 -6.47
C LEU A 121 -2.72 7.82 -6.65
N VAL A 122 -3.37 8.23 -5.58
CA VAL A 122 -4.78 8.66 -5.62
C VAL A 122 -4.85 10.10 -6.10
N VAL A 123 -5.70 10.34 -7.09
CA VAL A 123 -5.95 11.64 -7.71
C VAL A 123 -7.32 12.15 -7.28
N ASN A 124 -7.36 13.25 -6.55
CA ASN A 124 -8.60 13.77 -5.99
C ASN A 124 -9.41 14.57 -7.02
N ALA A 125 -10.35 13.92 -7.70
CA ALA A 125 -11.20 14.55 -8.72
C ALA A 125 -12.13 15.66 -8.18
N SER A 126 -12.29 15.78 -6.85
CA SER A 126 -13.07 16.87 -6.24
C SER A 126 -12.31 18.20 -6.17
N ARG A 127 -10.99 18.18 -6.41
CA ARG A 127 -10.17 19.40 -6.35
C ARG A 127 -10.31 20.25 -7.62
N PRO A 128 -10.36 21.58 -7.50
CA PRO A 128 -10.63 22.47 -8.65
C PRO A 128 -9.70 22.28 -9.86
N LEU A 129 -8.41 21.98 -9.62
CA LEU A 129 -7.43 21.76 -10.69
C LEU A 129 -7.54 20.37 -11.33
N LEU A 130 -8.25 19.44 -10.68
CA LEU A 130 -8.34 18.02 -11.05
C LEU A 130 -9.76 17.58 -11.45
N THR A 131 -10.71 18.50 -11.56
CA THR A 131 -12.08 18.20 -12.04
C THR A 131 -12.11 17.79 -13.51
N ASP A 132 -11.20 18.31 -14.34
CA ASP A 132 -11.10 17.96 -15.74
C ASP A 132 -10.38 16.61 -15.91
N LEU A 133 -11.07 15.62 -16.50
CA LEU A 133 -10.51 14.30 -16.74
C LEU A 133 -9.21 14.36 -17.58
N LYS A 134 -9.09 15.28 -18.52
CA LYS A 134 -7.88 15.41 -19.34
C LYS A 134 -6.65 15.75 -18.50
N VAL A 135 -6.81 16.55 -17.45
CA VAL A 135 -5.70 16.86 -16.52
C VAL A 135 -5.31 15.60 -15.74
N ARG A 136 -6.26 14.82 -15.26
CA ARG A 136 -5.98 13.56 -14.55
C ARG A 136 -5.33 12.53 -15.47
N GLN A 137 -5.82 12.38 -16.70
CA GLN A 137 -5.21 11.51 -17.72
C GLN A 137 -3.78 11.96 -18.07
N ALA A 138 -3.55 13.26 -18.17
CA ALA A 138 -2.22 13.80 -18.41
C ALA A 138 -1.23 13.44 -17.28
N ILE A 139 -1.68 13.47 -16.03
CA ILE A 139 -0.89 13.00 -14.88
C ILE A 139 -0.55 11.53 -15.04
N ALA A 140 -1.52 10.67 -15.39
CA ALA A 140 -1.29 9.24 -15.57
C ALA A 140 -0.27 8.94 -16.68
N TYR A 141 -0.39 9.61 -17.85
CA TYR A 141 0.57 9.46 -18.96
C TYR A 141 1.95 10.03 -18.65
N ALA A 142 2.09 10.97 -17.73
CA ALA A 142 3.37 11.57 -17.37
C ALA A 142 4.21 10.70 -16.43
N ILE A 143 3.65 9.67 -15.82
CA ILE A 143 4.33 8.82 -14.82
C ILE A 143 4.92 7.58 -15.51
N ASP A 144 6.26 7.51 -15.53
CA ASP A 144 7.04 6.36 -15.96
C ASP A 144 7.19 5.36 -14.81
N LYS A 145 6.24 4.45 -14.72
CA LYS A 145 6.15 3.43 -13.65
C LYS A 145 7.29 2.41 -13.74
N GLU A 146 7.69 2.03 -14.96
CA GLU A 146 8.80 1.10 -15.20
C GLU A 146 10.12 1.69 -14.68
N SER A 147 10.42 2.92 -15.07
CA SER A 147 11.61 3.63 -14.59
C SER A 147 11.59 3.82 -13.06
N LEU A 148 10.43 4.07 -12.48
CA LEU A 148 10.25 4.18 -11.03
C LEU A 148 10.60 2.84 -10.36
N SER A 149 10.04 1.73 -10.84
CA SER A 149 10.29 0.40 -10.31
C SER A 149 11.76 -0.01 -10.44
N GLU A 150 12.35 0.15 -11.63
CA GLU A 150 13.76 -0.20 -11.86
C GLU A 150 14.73 0.60 -10.98
N ASN A 151 14.53 1.92 -10.89
CA ASN A 151 15.48 2.80 -10.22
C ASN A 151 15.36 2.82 -8.69
N LEU A 152 14.16 2.62 -8.14
CA LEU A 152 13.95 2.67 -6.69
C LEU A 152 13.95 1.28 -6.03
N THR A 153 13.66 0.22 -6.80
CA THR A 153 13.50 -1.13 -6.24
C THR A 153 14.49 -2.15 -6.79
N TYR A 154 15.49 -1.72 -7.55
CA TYR A 154 16.44 -2.61 -8.24
C TYR A 154 15.74 -3.64 -9.15
N GLY A 155 14.53 -3.32 -9.63
CA GLY A 155 13.70 -4.23 -10.41
C GLY A 155 13.06 -5.37 -9.61
N TYR A 156 13.08 -5.33 -8.28
CA TYR A 156 12.38 -6.32 -7.45
C TYR A 156 10.87 -6.15 -7.54
N GLU A 157 10.37 -4.92 -7.58
CA GLU A 157 8.95 -4.63 -7.78
C GLU A 157 8.67 -4.40 -9.26
N LYS A 158 7.49 -4.79 -9.73
CA LYS A 158 7.03 -4.56 -11.10
C LYS A 158 6.11 -3.36 -11.16
N ALA A 159 6.08 -2.67 -12.30
CA ALA A 159 5.07 -1.67 -12.59
C ALA A 159 3.67 -2.28 -12.53
N ALA A 160 2.71 -1.55 -11.98
CA ALA A 160 1.33 -2.01 -11.82
C ALA A 160 0.41 -1.33 -12.84
N GLU A 161 -0.45 -2.11 -13.47
CA GLU A 161 -1.54 -1.64 -14.34
C GLU A 161 -2.89 -1.61 -13.63
N LEU A 162 -3.07 -2.48 -12.65
CA LEU A 162 -4.28 -2.63 -11.85
C LEU A 162 -3.93 -2.62 -10.35
N PRO A 163 -4.89 -2.28 -9.47
CA PRO A 163 -4.69 -2.33 -8.03
C PRO A 163 -4.65 -3.77 -7.46
N PHE A 164 -4.61 -4.79 -8.33
CA PHE A 164 -4.51 -6.21 -7.98
C PHE A 164 -3.55 -6.94 -8.91
N THR A 165 -2.97 -8.05 -8.43
CA THR A 165 -2.10 -8.93 -9.21
C THR A 165 -2.93 -9.90 -10.08
N GLU A 166 -2.27 -10.50 -11.07
CA GLU A 166 -2.88 -11.48 -11.98
C GLU A 166 -3.47 -12.70 -11.26
N ASP A 167 -2.96 -13.02 -10.08
CA ASP A 167 -3.43 -14.15 -9.26
C ASP A 167 -4.71 -13.85 -8.46
N SER A 168 -5.20 -12.61 -8.48
CA SER A 168 -6.41 -12.21 -7.78
C SER A 168 -7.66 -12.73 -8.50
N PRO A 169 -8.76 -13.02 -7.78
CA PRO A 169 -10.02 -13.39 -8.40
C PRO A 169 -10.56 -12.30 -9.35
N TYR A 170 -11.26 -12.67 -10.39
CA TYR A 170 -11.92 -11.76 -11.35
C TYR A 170 -10.94 -10.83 -12.11
N MET A 171 -9.73 -11.32 -12.39
CA MET A 171 -8.71 -10.53 -13.11
C MET A 171 -8.71 -10.76 -14.64
N ASP A 172 -9.53 -11.67 -15.16
CA ASP A 172 -9.77 -11.85 -16.60
C ASP A 172 -10.60 -10.69 -17.19
N ILE A 173 -10.19 -9.45 -16.89
CA ILE A 173 -10.85 -8.23 -17.36
C ILE A 173 -10.02 -7.56 -18.45
N VAL A 174 -10.72 -6.95 -19.40
CA VAL A 174 -10.10 -6.09 -20.41
C VAL A 174 -10.37 -4.65 -20.03
N LEU A 175 -9.29 -3.90 -19.71
CA LEU A 175 -9.41 -2.47 -19.49
C LEU A 175 -9.70 -1.75 -20.81
N GLU A 176 -10.70 -0.89 -20.83
CA GLU A 176 -11.04 -0.02 -21.97
C GLU A 176 -9.99 1.08 -22.16
N GLN A 177 -9.34 1.48 -21.07
CA GLN A 177 -8.31 2.50 -21.04
C GLN A 177 -7.12 2.03 -20.20
N THR A 178 -5.91 2.23 -20.70
CA THR A 178 -4.63 2.06 -19.98
C THR A 178 -3.76 3.30 -20.17
N TYR A 179 -2.82 3.52 -19.27
CA TYR A 179 -1.94 4.69 -19.27
C TYR A 179 -0.47 4.25 -19.24
N SER A 180 0.07 3.95 -20.42
CA SER A 180 1.51 3.77 -20.59
C SER A 180 2.20 5.13 -20.65
N TYR A 181 3.41 5.23 -20.12
CA TYR A 181 4.17 6.46 -20.12
C TYR A 181 4.29 7.09 -21.52
N ASP A 182 3.76 8.32 -21.67
CA ASP A 182 3.77 9.10 -22.89
C ASP A 182 3.68 10.60 -22.58
N GLN A 183 4.85 11.26 -22.55
CA GLN A 183 4.93 12.70 -22.31
C GLN A 183 4.28 13.54 -23.42
N GLU A 184 4.30 13.07 -24.67
CA GLU A 184 3.68 13.79 -25.78
C GLU A 184 2.16 13.80 -25.62
N GLN A 185 1.59 12.65 -25.30
CA GLN A 185 0.15 12.52 -25.01
C GLN A 185 -0.25 13.35 -23.78
N SER A 186 0.56 13.32 -22.70
CA SER A 186 0.34 14.16 -21.51
C SER A 186 0.29 15.65 -21.88
N ASN A 187 1.28 16.12 -22.63
CA ASN A 187 1.31 17.51 -23.07
C ASN A 187 0.11 17.89 -23.94
N LEU A 188 -0.29 17.01 -24.89
CA LEU A 188 -1.46 17.23 -25.75
C LEU A 188 -2.74 17.39 -24.93
N LEU A 189 -2.96 16.52 -23.95
CA LEU A 189 -4.15 16.58 -23.07
C LEU A 189 -4.17 17.86 -22.23
N LEU A 190 -3.03 18.31 -21.72
CA LEU A 190 -2.93 19.58 -20.99
C LEU A 190 -3.21 20.78 -21.90
N ASP A 191 -2.70 20.78 -23.13
CA ASP A 191 -3.00 21.82 -24.11
C ASP A 191 -4.50 21.85 -24.47
N GLU A 192 -5.11 20.67 -24.69
CA GLU A 192 -6.56 20.55 -24.95
C GLU A 192 -7.42 20.98 -23.76
N ALA A 193 -6.92 20.79 -22.53
CA ALA A 193 -7.56 21.27 -21.32
C ALA A 193 -7.38 22.79 -21.10
N GLY A 194 -6.60 23.45 -21.98
CA GLY A 194 -6.35 24.90 -21.94
C GLY A 194 -5.22 25.34 -21.02
N TRP A 195 -4.39 24.41 -20.56
CA TRP A 195 -3.21 24.69 -19.75
C TRP A 195 -2.00 25.00 -20.64
N VAL A 196 -1.55 26.24 -20.69
CA VAL A 196 -0.48 26.71 -21.57
C VAL A 196 0.84 26.78 -20.80
N MET A 197 1.92 26.29 -21.40
CA MET A 197 3.26 26.36 -20.81
C MET A 197 3.71 27.82 -20.67
N ASN A 198 4.11 28.23 -19.49
CA ASN A 198 4.77 29.51 -19.24
C ASN A 198 6.29 29.31 -19.34
N ASP A 199 6.89 29.79 -20.43
CA ASP A 199 8.32 29.64 -20.73
C ASP A 199 9.24 30.25 -19.66
N SER A 200 8.73 31.18 -18.84
CA SER A 200 9.54 31.84 -17.80
C SER A 200 9.65 31.01 -16.53
N THR A 201 8.64 30.25 -16.21
CA THR A 201 8.55 29.43 -14.98
C THR A 201 8.71 27.94 -15.25
N GLY A 202 8.44 27.48 -16.47
CA GLY A 202 8.33 26.07 -16.84
C GLY A 202 7.06 25.40 -16.28
N ILE A 203 6.11 26.19 -15.76
CA ILE A 203 4.86 25.70 -15.18
C ILE A 203 3.70 26.09 -16.10
N ARG A 204 2.73 25.20 -16.27
CA ARG A 204 1.53 25.49 -17.07
C ARG A 204 0.57 26.40 -16.31
N GLU A 205 -0.07 27.29 -17.06
CA GLU A 205 -1.02 28.26 -16.53
C GLU A 205 -2.31 28.27 -17.34
N LYS A 206 -3.45 28.50 -16.66
CA LYS A 206 -4.76 28.69 -17.24
C LYS A 206 -5.50 29.78 -16.45
N ASP A 207 -6.02 30.79 -17.15
CA ASP A 207 -6.76 31.91 -16.55
C ASP A 207 -6.01 32.62 -15.40
N GLY A 208 -4.67 32.69 -15.49
CA GLY A 208 -3.80 33.31 -14.48
C GLY A 208 -3.53 32.43 -13.25
N GLN A 209 -3.95 31.18 -13.29
CA GLN A 209 -3.66 30.18 -12.24
C GLN A 209 -2.62 29.19 -12.74
N SER A 210 -1.58 28.93 -11.94
CA SER A 210 -0.57 27.89 -12.21
C SER A 210 -1.11 26.51 -11.88
N LEU A 211 -0.68 25.49 -12.65
CA LEU A 211 -0.99 24.09 -12.37
C LEU A 211 0.00 23.56 -11.31
N SER A 212 -0.33 23.86 -10.06
CA SER A 212 0.47 23.54 -8.88
C SER A 212 -0.34 22.65 -7.92
N LEU A 213 0.17 21.45 -7.66
CA LEU A 213 -0.51 20.42 -6.88
C LEU A 213 0.26 20.10 -5.59
N VAL A 214 -0.46 19.62 -4.59
CA VAL A 214 0.10 19.10 -3.34
C VAL A 214 -0.01 17.58 -3.33
N LEU A 215 1.14 16.90 -3.20
CA LEU A 215 1.20 15.47 -2.99
C LEU A 215 1.43 15.21 -1.49
N THR A 216 0.47 14.58 -0.84
CA THR A 216 0.54 14.20 0.57
C THR A 216 0.97 12.75 0.74
N LEU A 217 1.64 12.43 1.83
CA LEU A 217 2.05 11.07 2.19
C LEU A 217 2.21 10.93 3.70
N ASP A 218 2.08 9.71 4.21
CA ASP A 218 2.42 9.37 5.59
C ASP A 218 3.94 9.31 5.74
N SER A 219 4.51 10.21 6.53
CA SER A 219 5.95 10.26 6.80
C SER A 219 6.48 9.05 7.59
N ALA A 220 5.59 8.28 8.25
CA ALA A 220 5.96 7.08 8.98
C ALA A 220 6.25 5.88 8.09
N TYR A 221 5.78 5.88 6.82
CA TYR A 221 6.13 4.85 5.82
C TYR A 221 7.58 4.97 5.29
N GLY A 222 8.40 5.77 5.93
CA GLY A 222 9.83 5.80 5.73
C GLY A 222 10.30 6.62 4.52
N SER A 223 11.60 6.53 4.28
CA SER A 223 12.27 7.26 3.20
C SER A 223 11.86 6.82 1.80
N PHE A 224 11.33 5.62 1.63
CA PHE A 224 11.01 5.05 0.33
C PHE A 224 9.84 5.78 -0.35
N ASP A 225 8.70 5.96 0.33
CA ASP A 225 7.55 6.69 -0.24
C ASP A 225 7.90 8.16 -0.53
N HIS A 226 8.81 8.73 0.25
CA HIS A 226 9.34 10.06 -0.04
C HIS A 226 10.18 10.10 -1.33
N SER A 227 10.93 9.03 -1.59
CA SER A 227 11.67 8.86 -2.85
C SER A 227 10.72 8.68 -4.04
N VAL A 228 9.67 7.87 -3.89
CA VAL A 228 8.60 7.73 -4.90
C VAL A 228 7.96 9.08 -5.21
N ALA A 229 7.55 9.83 -4.20
CA ALA A 229 6.97 11.17 -4.36
C ALA A 229 7.93 12.14 -5.07
N THR A 230 9.23 12.03 -4.80
CA THR A 230 10.25 12.87 -5.45
C THR A 230 10.40 12.54 -6.94
N VAL A 231 10.36 11.26 -7.30
CA VAL A 231 10.39 10.83 -8.71
C VAL A 231 9.12 11.30 -9.43
N ILE A 232 7.94 11.14 -8.84
CA ILE A 232 6.68 11.63 -9.41
C ILE A 232 6.72 13.14 -9.64
N LYS A 233 7.19 13.90 -8.64
CA LYS A 233 7.39 15.35 -8.78
C LYS A 233 8.30 15.71 -9.95
N ASP A 234 9.43 15.03 -10.13
CA ASP A 234 10.34 15.26 -11.25
C ASP A 234 9.68 14.94 -12.59
N GLN A 235 8.98 13.81 -12.67
CA GLN A 235 8.29 13.39 -13.90
C GLN A 235 7.19 14.39 -14.28
N LEU A 236 6.34 14.81 -13.35
CA LEU A 236 5.28 15.78 -13.58
C LEU A 236 5.81 17.18 -13.95
N SER A 237 6.97 17.56 -13.42
CA SER A 237 7.62 18.84 -13.78
C SER A 237 7.99 18.91 -15.26
N LYS A 238 8.31 17.77 -15.90
CA LYS A 238 8.67 17.70 -17.32
C LYS A 238 7.53 18.04 -18.27
N VAL A 239 6.30 17.92 -17.78
CA VAL A 239 5.08 18.32 -18.51
C VAL A 239 4.47 19.63 -18.00
N GLY A 240 5.18 20.35 -17.13
CA GLY A 240 4.78 21.67 -16.62
C GLY A 240 3.81 21.64 -15.46
N ILE A 241 3.69 20.52 -14.74
CA ILE A 241 2.92 20.39 -13.51
C ILE A 241 3.88 20.55 -12.31
N GLU A 242 3.66 21.58 -11.51
CA GLU A 242 4.41 21.77 -10.27
C GLU A 242 3.83 20.90 -9.16
N VAL A 243 4.68 20.20 -8.41
CA VAL A 243 4.26 19.40 -7.26
C VAL A 243 5.05 19.79 -6.01
N SER A 244 4.34 20.10 -4.95
CA SER A 244 4.90 20.24 -3.60
C SER A 244 4.60 18.98 -2.79
N ILE A 245 5.63 18.41 -2.16
CA ILE A 245 5.50 17.21 -1.33
C ILE A 245 5.24 17.63 0.11
N ASN A 246 4.20 17.07 0.73
CA ASN A 246 3.83 17.29 2.11
C ASN A 246 3.78 15.97 2.87
N GLY A 247 4.89 15.61 3.54
CA GLY A 247 4.95 14.48 4.47
C GLY A 247 4.29 14.86 5.80
N MET A 248 3.34 14.07 6.23
CA MET A 248 2.52 14.33 7.42
C MET A 248 2.66 13.18 8.43
N GLU A 249 2.41 13.46 9.70
CA GLU A 249 2.22 12.41 10.70
C GLU A 249 0.97 11.59 10.34
N LYS A 250 1.00 10.28 10.62
CA LYS A 250 -0.03 9.33 10.19
C LYS A 250 -1.47 9.79 10.45
N MET A 251 -1.77 10.26 11.67
CA MET A 251 -3.12 10.67 12.03
C MET A 251 -3.55 11.95 11.32
N ASP A 252 -2.62 12.89 11.10
CA ASP A 252 -2.89 14.13 10.38
C ASP A 252 -3.10 13.83 8.88
N TRP A 253 -2.30 12.93 8.31
CA TRP A 253 -2.48 12.47 6.94
C TRP A 253 -3.83 11.76 6.75
N MET A 254 -4.20 10.85 7.68
CA MET A 254 -5.51 10.16 7.64
C MET A 254 -6.67 11.15 7.74
N ASN A 255 -6.63 12.09 8.68
CA ASN A 255 -7.66 13.12 8.81
C ASN A 255 -7.76 14.01 7.56
N GLY A 256 -6.61 14.37 6.99
CA GLY A 256 -6.52 15.18 5.78
C GLY A 256 -7.15 14.48 4.57
N TYR A 257 -6.81 13.21 4.31
CA TYR A 257 -7.40 12.53 3.17
C TYR A 257 -8.90 12.24 3.36
N MET A 258 -9.34 11.90 4.56
CA MET A 258 -10.77 11.72 4.86
C MET A 258 -11.58 13.01 4.66
N ALA A 259 -10.97 14.17 4.91
CA ALA A 259 -11.56 15.48 4.65
C ALA A 259 -11.45 15.94 3.19
N GLY A 260 -10.75 15.19 2.33
CA GLY A 260 -10.46 15.57 0.94
C GLY A 260 -9.44 16.72 0.79
N GLU A 261 -8.61 16.95 1.79
CA GLU A 261 -7.64 18.05 1.85
C GLU A 261 -6.29 17.65 1.18
N PHE A 262 -6.35 17.07 -0.02
CA PHE A 262 -5.19 16.73 -0.84
C PHE A 262 -5.53 16.89 -2.31
N ASP A 263 -4.54 17.10 -3.17
CA ASP A 263 -4.68 17.00 -4.61
C ASP A 263 -4.27 15.61 -5.09
N LEU A 264 -3.09 15.16 -4.66
CA LEU A 264 -2.55 13.82 -4.86
C LEU A 264 -2.18 13.23 -3.50
N THR A 265 -2.32 11.92 -3.32
CA THR A 265 -1.80 11.24 -2.14
C THR A 265 -1.23 9.88 -2.50
N LEU A 266 -0.07 9.53 -1.93
CA LEU A 266 0.42 8.15 -1.99
C LEU A 266 -0.39 7.28 -1.03
N TRP A 267 -0.88 6.17 -1.57
CA TRP A 267 -1.66 5.20 -0.84
C TRP A 267 -0.95 3.83 -0.89
N PRO A 268 -0.71 3.19 0.27
CA PRO A 268 -0.04 1.90 0.30
C PRO A 268 -0.90 0.75 -0.25
N GLY A 269 -2.10 1.06 -0.72
CA GLY A 269 -3.02 0.08 -1.29
C GLY A 269 -3.51 -0.97 -0.32
N ASN A 270 -4.35 -1.84 -0.83
CA ASN A 270 -4.79 -3.05 -0.14
C ASN A 270 -3.98 -4.26 -0.62
N TYR A 271 -4.22 -5.41 -0.01
CA TYR A 271 -3.50 -6.63 -0.34
C TYR A 271 -3.84 -7.10 -1.76
N ALA A 272 -2.84 -7.15 -2.63
CA ALA A 272 -3.00 -7.45 -4.05
C ALA A 272 -3.52 -8.88 -4.35
N PHE A 273 -3.37 -9.80 -3.41
CA PHE A 273 -3.86 -11.18 -3.52
C PHE A 273 -5.31 -11.36 -3.04
N ALA A 274 -5.90 -10.32 -2.44
CA ALA A 274 -7.21 -10.42 -1.84
C ALA A 274 -8.35 -10.31 -2.89
N ASN A 275 -9.57 -10.60 -2.47
CA ASN A 275 -10.76 -10.38 -3.29
C ASN A 275 -10.89 -8.87 -3.62
N PRO A 276 -11.30 -8.47 -4.85
CA PRO A 276 -11.49 -7.08 -5.24
C PRO A 276 -12.38 -6.25 -4.30
N ASN A 277 -13.30 -6.87 -3.58
CA ASN A 277 -14.08 -6.20 -2.54
C ASN A 277 -13.22 -5.59 -1.41
N CYS A 278 -12.02 -6.12 -1.17
CA CYS A 278 -11.08 -5.53 -0.21
C CYS A 278 -10.56 -4.16 -0.66
N TRP A 279 -10.60 -3.89 -1.97
CA TRP A 279 -10.27 -2.60 -2.56
C TRP A 279 -11.48 -1.67 -2.65
N PHE A 280 -12.55 -2.15 -3.31
CA PHE A 280 -13.68 -1.29 -3.64
C PHE A 280 -14.57 -0.95 -2.44
N ASN A 281 -14.83 -1.88 -1.51
CA ASN A 281 -15.67 -1.61 -0.34
C ASN A 281 -15.20 -0.42 0.51
N PRO A 282 -13.90 -0.33 0.88
CA PRO A 282 -13.42 0.82 1.63
C PRO A 282 -13.54 2.16 0.90
N MET A 283 -13.55 2.18 -0.44
CA MET A 283 -13.73 3.41 -1.23
C MET A 283 -15.05 4.11 -0.95
N SER A 284 -16.06 3.37 -0.45
CA SER A 284 -17.36 3.94 -0.12
C SER A 284 -17.34 4.82 1.14
N SER A 285 -16.30 4.73 2.00
CA SER A 285 -16.40 5.36 3.32
C SER A 285 -15.09 5.73 4.04
N MET A 286 -13.96 5.10 3.73
CA MET A 286 -12.79 5.23 4.62
C MET A 286 -11.40 5.32 3.95
N THR A 287 -11.35 5.55 2.65
CA THR A 287 -10.08 5.68 1.91
C THR A 287 -9.97 7.04 1.24
N PRO A 288 -8.79 7.44 0.74
CA PRO A 288 -8.63 8.70 0.00
C PRO A 288 -9.46 8.76 -1.29
N GLN A 289 -9.84 7.62 -1.86
CA GLN A 289 -10.74 7.55 -3.01
C GLN A 289 -12.15 8.06 -2.69
N THR A 290 -12.61 7.91 -1.44
CA THR A 290 -13.96 8.37 -1.03
C THR A 290 -14.22 9.84 -1.38
N PRO A 291 -13.42 10.83 -0.94
CA PRO A 291 -13.63 12.22 -1.37
C PRO A 291 -13.32 12.46 -2.85
N ALA A 292 -12.40 11.68 -3.45
CA ALA A 292 -12.09 11.79 -4.87
C ALA A 292 -13.31 11.46 -5.75
N LEU A 293 -14.03 10.39 -5.44
CA LEU A 293 -15.27 9.99 -6.10
C LEU A 293 -16.36 11.05 -6.02
N MET A 294 -16.44 11.83 -4.94
CA MET A 294 -17.43 12.92 -4.79
C MET A 294 -17.25 14.05 -5.82
N GLY A 295 -16.12 14.11 -6.50
CA GLY A 295 -15.88 15.02 -7.63
C GLY A 295 -16.52 14.57 -8.95
N LEU A 296 -17.02 13.34 -9.04
CA LEU A 296 -17.60 12.75 -10.23
C LEU A 296 -19.11 12.75 -10.15
N SER A 297 -19.78 13.18 -11.24
CA SER A 297 -21.24 13.34 -11.28
C SER A 297 -22.03 12.03 -11.28
N ASP A 298 -21.38 10.93 -11.65
CA ASP A 298 -21.92 9.58 -11.79
C ASP A 298 -21.40 8.60 -10.72
N SER A 299 -20.72 9.11 -9.70
CA SER A 299 -20.14 8.30 -8.62
C SER A 299 -21.17 7.46 -7.85
N GLN A 300 -22.44 7.84 -7.83
CA GLN A 300 -23.49 7.07 -7.17
C GLN A 300 -23.69 5.69 -7.82
N GLU A 301 -23.61 5.62 -9.15
CA GLU A 301 -23.74 4.34 -9.87
C GLU A 301 -22.57 3.39 -9.53
N PHE A 302 -21.36 3.95 -9.39
CA PHE A 302 -20.19 3.21 -8.94
C PHE A 302 -20.36 2.69 -7.50
N LEU A 303 -20.86 3.52 -6.59
CA LEU A 303 -21.12 3.12 -5.20
C LEU A 303 -22.24 2.05 -5.10
N ASP A 304 -23.25 2.15 -5.92
CA ASP A 304 -24.34 1.16 -6.00
C ASP A 304 -23.80 -0.19 -6.51
N ALA A 305 -22.89 -0.18 -7.49
CA ALA A 305 -22.21 -1.38 -7.98
C ALA A 305 -21.34 -2.02 -6.89
N ILE A 306 -20.58 -1.21 -6.11
CA ILE A 306 -19.83 -1.73 -4.95
C ILE A 306 -20.79 -2.41 -3.96
N ALA A 307 -21.91 -1.78 -3.64
CA ALA A 307 -22.88 -2.36 -2.71
C ALA A 307 -23.46 -3.68 -3.24
N GLU A 308 -23.71 -3.80 -4.56
CA GLU A 308 -24.21 -5.02 -5.18
C GLU A 308 -23.19 -6.17 -5.09
N THR A 309 -21.88 -5.93 -5.22
CA THR A 309 -20.86 -6.99 -5.10
C THR A 309 -20.85 -7.66 -3.72
N THR A 310 -21.37 -7.00 -2.69
CA THR A 310 -21.40 -7.55 -1.33
C THR A 310 -22.56 -8.49 -1.05
N VAL A 311 -23.57 -8.45 -1.89
CA VAL A 311 -24.84 -9.18 -1.65
C VAL A 311 -25.19 -10.20 -2.75
N THR A 312 -24.47 -10.19 -3.88
CA THR A 312 -24.65 -11.19 -4.95
C THR A 312 -23.68 -12.36 -4.81
N ASP A 313 -24.14 -13.56 -5.14
CA ASP A 313 -23.34 -14.79 -5.23
C ASP A 313 -23.30 -15.35 -6.66
N ASP A 314 -23.81 -14.60 -7.64
CA ASP A 314 -23.78 -14.93 -9.06
C ASP A 314 -22.40 -14.53 -9.64
N GLU A 315 -21.60 -15.52 -10.00
CA GLU A 315 -20.23 -15.34 -10.50
C GLU A 315 -20.17 -14.55 -11.81
N GLU A 316 -21.16 -14.73 -12.72
CA GLU A 316 -21.23 -13.99 -13.97
C GLU A 316 -21.50 -12.51 -13.67
N ARG A 317 -22.44 -12.25 -12.75
CA ARG A 317 -22.77 -10.89 -12.32
C ARG A 317 -21.61 -10.23 -11.58
N LEU A 318 -20.89 -10.95 -10.71
CA LEU A 318 -19.70 -10.44 -10.04
C LEU A 318 -18.61 -10.05 -11.05
N THR A 319 -18.38 -10.86 -12.07
CA THR A 319 -17.41 -10.55 -13.14
C THR A 319 -17.80 -9.27 -13.90
N GLU A 320 -19.09 -9.09 -14.23
CA GLU A 320 -19.59 -7.86 -14.85
C GLU A 320 -19.37 -6.64 -13.95
N LEU A 321 -19.72 -6.75 -12.66
CA LEU A 321 -19.57 -5.67 -11.69
C LEU A 321 -18.11 -5.27 -11.50
N PHE A 322 -17.21 -6.23 -11.30
CA PHE A 322 -15.79 -5.92 -11.16
C PHE A 322 -15.19 -5.35 -12.45
N THR A 323 -15.61 -5.84 -13.62
CA THR A 323 -15.20 -5.26 -14.89
C THR A 323 -15.61 -3.79 -14.99
N TYR A 324 -16.85 -3.46 -14.61
CA TYR A 324 -17.33 -2.08 -14.55
C TYR A 324 -16.52 -1.24 -13.54
N LEU A 325 -16.33 -1.76 -12.30
CA LEU A 325 -15.65 -1.02 -11.23
C LEU A 325 -14.20 -0.69 -11.60
N TYR A 326 -13.44 -1.63 -12.16
CA TYR A 326 -12.08 -1.38 -12.63
C TYR A 326 -12.02 -0.38 -13.77
N ASN A 327 -12.90 -0.50 -14.76
CA ASN A 327 -12.93 0.43 -15.88
C ASN A 327 -13.36 1.84 -15.45
N TYR A 328 -14.24 1.95 -14.47
CA TYR A 328 -14.63 3.23 -13.91
C TYR A 328 -13.48 3.90 -13.16
N ASP A 329 -12.82 3.16 -12.28
CA ASP A 329 -11.72 3.66 -11.44
C ASP A 329 -10.54 4.12 -12.29
N ILE A 330 -10.00 3.24 -13.13
CA ILE A 330 -8.88 3.53 -14.02
C ILE A 330 -9.26 4.56 -15.10
N GLY A 331 -10.44 4.42 -15.71
CA GLY A 331 -10.91 5.34 -16.76
C GLY A 331 -11.09 6.79 -16.28
N ASN A 332 -11.55 6.97 -15.04
CA ASN A 332 -11.68 8.28 -14.38
C ASN A 332 -10.38 8.76 -13.72
N VAL A 333 -9.34 7.95 -13.69
CA VAL A 333 -8.05 8.24 -13.05
C VAL A 333 -8.26 8.68 -11.59
N ILE A 334 -8.99 7.86 -10.84
CA ILE A 334 -9.08 8.01 -9.39
C ILE A 334 -7.83 7.43 -8.75
N ASP A 335 -7.41 6.26 -9.23
CA ASP A 335 -6.17 5.60 -8.86
C ASP A 335 -5.22 5.49 -10.06
N ILE A 336 -3.95 5.70 -9.80
CA ILE A 336 -2.85 5.39 -10.70
C ILE A 336 -2.00 4.35 -9.99
N PRO A 337 -2.23 3.03 -10.25
CA PRO A 337 -1.38 1.98 -9.74
C PRO A 337 0.08 2.19 -10.19
N LEU A 338 1.02 2.21 -9.26
CA LEU A 338 2.42 2.51 -9.55
C LEU A 338 3.24 1.24 -9.68
N ASN A 339 3.29 0.44 -8.62
CA ASN A 339 4.07 -0.79 -8.57
C ASN A 339 3.55 -1.75 -7.51
N TYR A 340 3.83 -3.04 -7.71
CA TYR A 340 3.49 -4.10 -6.78
C TYR A 340 4.58 -4.28 -5.72
N TYR A 341 4.20 -4.21 -4.44
CA TYR A 341 5.11 -4.43 -3.32
C TYR A 341 5.58 -5.87 -3.23
N LYS A 342 6.84 -6.03 -2.86
CA LYS A 342 7.40 -7.27 -2.34
C LYS A 342 7.68 -7.12 -0.86
N ASP A 343 7.47 -8.17 -0.07
CA ASP A 343 7.95 -8.17 1.30
C ASP A 343 9.37 -8.73 1.39
N VAL A 344 10.09 -8.21 2.36
CA VAL A 344 11.50 -8.50 2.57
C VAL A 344 11.73 -9.01 3.99
N ILE A 345 12.70 -9.90 4.14
CA ILE A 345 13.23 -10.29 5.43
C ILE A 345 14.75 -10.28 5.36
N VAL A 346 15.38 -9.77 6.42
CA VAL A 346 16.82 -9.93 6.64
C VAL A 346 17.06 -10.51 8.04
N TYR A 347 18.04 -11.38 8.16
CA TYR A 347 18.26 -12.09 9.41
C TYR A 347 19.73 -12.47 9.60
N ASN A 348 20.07 -12.77 10.87
CA ASN A 348 21.34 -13.36 11.23
C ASN A 348 21.40 -14.82 10.75
N SER A 349 22.25 -15.09 9.75
CA SER A 349 22.36 -16.41 9.12
C SER A 349 23.07 -17.46 10.01
N GLU A 350 23.63 -17.05 11.16
CA GLU A 350 24.16 -18.00 12.15
C GLU A 350 23.06 -18.56 13.07
N LYS A 351 21.86 -17.95 13.06
CA LYS A 351 20.72 -18.34 13.91
C LYS A 351 19.52 -18.81 13.11
N ILE A 352 19.33 -18.28 11.93
CA ILE A 352 18.19 -18.55 11.04
C ILE A 352 18.74 -19.02 9.70
N ALA A 353 18.34 -20.21 9.27
CA ALA A 353 18.75 -20.78 7.97
C ALA A 353 17.90 -20.24 6.81
N GLY A 354 16.66 -19.80 7.07
CA GLY A 354 15.78 -19.26 6.06
C GLY A 354 14.37 -18.94 6.58
N TYR A 355 13.58 -18.39 5.68
CA TYR A 355 12.16 -18.10 5.88
C TYR A 355 11.39 -18.47 4.61
N GLU A 356 10.25 -19.13 4.76
CA GLU A 356 9.36 -19.45 3.66
C GLU A 356 8.15 -18.50 3.68
N PHE A 357 8.06 -17.59 2.70
CA PHE A 357 6.90 -16.72 2.57
C PHE A 357 5.65 -17.54 2.26
N ASP A 358 4.52 -17.15 2.82
CA ASP A 358 3.19 -17.69 2.50
C ASP A 358 2.61 -17.03 1.23
N SER A 359 1.43 -17.51 0.82
CA SER A 359 0.59 -16.87 -0.19
C SER A 359 0.18 -15.43 0.18
N ALA A 360 0.23 -15.08 1.47
CA ALA A 360 0.05 -13.73 2.00
C ALA A 360 1.36 -13.23 2.64
N PRO A 361 2.39 -12.90 1.84
CA PRO A 361 3.76 -12.67 2.32
C PRO A 361 3.91 -11.49 3.28
N CYS A 362 2.94 -10.59 3.35
CA CYS A 362 2.92 -9.46 4.29
C CYS A 362 2.71 -9.88 5.76
N PHE A 363 2.26 -11.11 6.02
CA PHE A 363 2.08 -11.63 7.36
C PHE A 363 3.27 -12.48 7.76
N PHE A 364 3.86 -12.10 8.90
CA PHE A 364 4.94 -12.89 9.48
C PHE A 364 4.37 -14.12 10.21
N ASP A 365 4.82 -15.29 9.80
CA ASP A 365 4.54 -16.55 10.49
C ASP A 365 5.84 -17.15 11.00
N VAL A 366 6.01 -17.17 12.32
CA VAL A 366 7.21 -17.73 12.98
C VAL A 366 7.41 -19.21 12.72
N ALA A 367 6.34 -19.96 12.43
CA ALA A 367 6.43 -21.38 12.10
C ALA A 367 7.18 -21.65 10.77
N ARG A 368 7.30 -20.61 9.93
CA ARG A 368 7.99 -20.68 8.64
C ARG A 368 9.47 -20.28 8.70
N LEU A 369 9.96 -19.92 9.89
CA LEU A 369 11.40 -19.77 10.11
C LEU A 369 12.06 -21.15 10.17
N THR A 370 13.14 -21.30 9.41
CA THR A 370 14.01 -22.47 9.49
C THR A 370 15.16 -22.12 10.43
N PRO A 371 15.29 -22.75 11.60
CA PRO A 371 16.42 -22.54 12.49
C PRO A 371 17.70 -23.14 11.92
N GLN A 372 18.87 -22.65 12.37
CA GLN A 372 20.17 -23.24 12.05
C GLN A 372 20.37 -24.56 12.77
#